data_4c4c95fdc2fd2192ee19952d683eecd3
#
_entry.id   4c4c95fdc2fd2192ee19952d683eecd3
#
_cell.length_a   1.000
_cell.length_b   1.000
_cell.length_c   1.000
_cell.angle_alpha   90.00
_cell.angle_beta   90.00
_cell.angle_gamma   90.00
#
_symmetry.space_group_name_H-M   'P 1'
#
loop_
_entity.id
_entity.type
_entity.pdbx_description
1 polymer ?
#
loop_
_entity_poly.entity_id
_entity_poly.type
_entity_poly.pdbx_seq_one_letter_code
_entity_poly.pdbx_strand_id
1 'polypeptide(L)'
;MRPVLHGDVSSAARALMSAPRNARAALCARMLAEAEIAHRHVTKTGRLHPVHGNGSLMTVARNRPLMDEPSFDDLEYCNCFEVVIQQLIRFQISQRRN
;
A
#
# COMPACT_ATOMS: atom_id res chain seq x y z
N MET A 1 -8.20 7.52 -2.75
CA MET A 1 -7.32 7.09 -1.63
C MET A 1 -6.78 8.31 -0.93
N ARG A 2 -6.55 8.23 0.36
CA ARG A 2 -5.93 9.32 1.11
C ARG A 2 -4.55 9.63 0.52
N PRO A 3 -4.03 10.86 0.69
CA PRO A 3 -2.68 11.18 0.24
C PRO A 3 -1.65 10.18 0.75
N VAL A 4 -0.79 9.72 -0.14
CA VAL A 4 0.24 8.73 0.17
C VAL A 4 1.51 9.46 0.59
N LEU A 5 1.98 9.17 1.80
CA LEU A 5 3.17 9.76 2.37
C LEU A 5 4.27 8.72 2.49
N HIS A 6 5.46 9.16 2.87
CA HIS A 6 6.62 8.25 3.01
C HIS A 6 6.31 7.04 3.90
N GLY A 7 5.65 7.27 5.03
CA GLY A 7 5.30 6.18 5.96
C GLY A 7 4.36 5.13 5.35
N ASP A 8 3.48 5.56 4.45
CA ASP A 8 2.61 4.64 3.72
C ASP A 8 3.43 3.72 2.81
N VAL A 9 4.37 4.29 2.07
CA VAL A 9 5.22 3.54 1.14
C VAL A 9 6.14 2.59 1.91
N SER A 10 6.75 3.07 3.00
CA SER A 10 7.60 2.25 3.85
C SER A 10 6.83 1.06 4.44
N SER A 11 5.64 1.30 4.96
CA SER A 11 4.81 0.23 5.54
C SER A 11 4.42 -0.80 4.47
N ALA A 12 4.04 -0.34 3.29
CA ALA A 12 3.70 -1.24 2.19
C ALA A 12 4.92 -2.07 1.77
N ALA A 13 6.09 -1.45 1.64
CA ALA A 13 7.32 -2.16 1.28
C ALA A 13 7.66 -3.26 2.31
N ARG A 14 7.48 -2.95 3.59
CA ARG A 14 7.72 -3.92 4.67
C ARG A 14 6.74 -5.10 4.58
N ALA A 15 5.49 -4.84 4.19
CA ALA A 15 4.53 -5.92 3.98
C ALA A 15 4.94 -6.79 2.78
N LEU A 16 5.44 -6.17 1.71
CA LEU A 16 5.90 -6.92 0.54
C LEU A 16 7.10 -7.81 0.83
N MET A 17 7.96 -7.41 1.76
CA MET A 17 9.12 -8.24 2.15
C MET A 17 8.69 -9.60 2.70
N SER A 18 7.51 -9.71 3.26
CA SER A 18 6.96 -10.97 3.79
C SER A 18 6.35 -11.85 2.70
N ALA A 19 6.27 -11.37 1.47
CA ALA A 19 5.66 -12.10 0.36
C ALA A 19 6.73 -12.58 -0.62
N PRO A 20 6.47 -13.68 -1.35
CA PRO A 20 7.37 -14.13 -2.41
C PRO A 20 7.52 -13.04 -3.49
N ARG A 21 8.68 -12.97 -4.14
CA ARG A 21 8.95 -11.95 -5.15
C ARG A 21 7.90 -11.90 -6.25
N ASN A 22 7.46 -13.07 -6.73
CA ASN A 22 6.52 -13.15 -7.83
C ASN A 22 5.10 -12.73 -7.44
N ALA A 23 4.82 -12.54 -6.15
CA ALA A 23 3.51 -12.13 -5.65
C ALA A 23 3.47 -10.64 -5.25
N ARG A 24 4.62 -9.97 -5.19
CA ARG A 24 4.71 -8.63 -4.60
C ARG A 24 3.93 -7.57 -5.37
N ALA A 25 4.06 -7.55 -6.69
CA ALA A 25 3.34 -6.56 -7.50
C ALA A 25 1.83 -6.72 -7.36
N ALA A 26 1.33 -7.95 -7.43
CA ALA A 26 -0.09 -8.22 -7.27
C ALA A 26 -0.59 -7.90 -5.85
N LEU A 27 0.22 -8.21 -4.83
CA LEU A 27 -0.13 -7.88 -3.45
C LEU A 27 -0.22 -6.37 -3.27
N CYS A 28 0.74 -5.62 -3.81
CA CYS A 28 0.73 -4.16 -3.71
C CYS A 28 -0.50 -3.57 -4.42
N ALA A 29 -0.81 -4.05 -5.63
CA ALA A 29 -2.01 -3.61 -6.34
C ALA A 29 -3.28 -3.88 -5.52
N ARG A 30 -3.35 -5.02 -4.85
CA ARG A 30 -4.48 -5.35 -3.97
C ARG A 30 -4.55 -4.40 -2.77
N MET A 31 -3.42 -4.08 -2.16
CA MET A 31 -3.40 -3.15 -1.02
C MET A 31 -3.89 -1.76 -1.44
N LEU A 32 -3.48 -1.29 -2.62
CA LEU A 32 -3.96 -0.01 -3.13
C LEU A 32 -5.46 -0.02 -3.38
N ALA A 33 -5.99 -1.10 -3.94
CA ALA A 33 -7.43 -1.26 -4.16
C ALA A 33 -8.21 -1.26 -2.84
N GLU A 34 -7.70 -1.94 -1.82
CA GLU A 34 -8.32 -1.98 -0.50
C GLU A 34 -8.33 -0.60 0.15
N ALA A 35 -7.23 0.14 0.04
CA ALA A 35 -7.14 1.50 0.56
C ALA A 35 -8.15 2.42 -0.14
N GLU A 36 -8.32 2.27 -1.44
CA GLU A 36 -9.30 3.05 -2.21
C GLU A 36 -10.72 2.73 -1.76
N ILE A 37 -11.05 1.46 -1.58
CA ILE A 37 -12.36 1.03 -1.08
C ILE A 37 -12.64 1.68 0.27
N ALA A 38 -11.66 1.62 1.19
CA ALA A 38 -11.81 2.22 2.52
C ALA A 38 -11.98 3.73 2.44
N HIS A 39 -11.22 4.39 1.58
CA HIS A 39 -11.32 5.85 1.42
C HIS A 39 -12.71 6.27 0.94
N ARG A 40 -13.25 5.57 -0.04
CA ARG A 40 -14.59 5.83 -0.55
C ARG A 40 -15.65 5.62 0.54
N HIS A 41 -15.47 4.58 1.36
CA HIS A 41 -16.38 4.31 2.46
C HIS A 41 -16.35 5.43 3.50
N VAL A 42 -15.15 5.87 3.91
CA VAL A 42 -14.99 6.97 4.88
C VAL A 42 -15.58 8.26 4.34
N THR A 43 -15.31 8.56 3.07
CA THR A 43 -15.84 9.78 2.42
C THR A 43 -17.37 9.77 2.40
N LYS A 44 -17.96 8.62 2.15
CA LYS A 44 -19.41 8.48 2.01
C LYS A 44 -20.13 8.41 3.34
N THR A 45 -19.56 7.75 4.36
CA THR A 45 -20.24 7.46 5.61
C THR A 45 -19.68 8.23 6.81
N GLY A 46 -18.49 8.78 6.71
CA GLY A 46 -17.78 9.39 7.84
C GLY A 46 -17.26 8.38 8.86
N ARG A 47 -17.31 7.08 8.56
CA ARG A 47 -16.90 6.00 9.46
C ARG A 47 -15.80 5.15 8.82
N LEU A 48 -14.97 4.55 9.66
CA LEU A 48 -13.93 3.63 9.18
C LEU A 48 -14.57 2.44 8.48
N HIS A 49 -13.88 1.97 7.43
CA HIS A 49 -14.29 0.72 6.77
C HIS A 49 -14.05 -0.45 7.76
N PRO A 50 -15.02 -1.36 7.92
CA PRO A 50 -14.90 -2.41 8.93
C PRO A 50 -13.72 -3.37 8.72
N VAL A 51 -13.25 -3.51 7.47
CA VAL A 51 -12.13 -4.41 7.16
C VAL A 51 -10.86 -3.63 6.82
N HIS A 52 -10.97 -2.56 6.01
CA HIS A 52 -9.80 -1.90 5.42
C HIS A 52 -9.44 -0.57 6.09
N GLY A 53 -10.19 -0.14 7.09
CA GLY A 53 -9.82 0.98 7.95
C GLY A 53 -10.10 2.36 7.38
N ASN A 54 -9.10 3.26 7.47
CA ASN A 54 -9.31 4.70 7.25
C ASN A 54 -9.04 5.18 5.82
N GLY A 55 -8.64 4.29 4.92
CA GLY A 55 -8.31 4.66 3.53
C GLY A 55 -6.84 4.96 3.29
N SER A 56 -5.97 4.85 4.31
CA SER A 56 -4.53 5.01 4.11
C SER A 56 -3.91 3.67 3.70
N LEU A 57 -2.88 3.74 2.87
CA LEU A 57 -2.11 2.56 2.49
C LEU A 57 -1.42 1.95 3.71
N MET A 58 -0.95 2.78 4.64
CA MET A 58 -0.32 2.31 5.87
C MET A 58 -1.24 1.40 6.67
N THR A 59 -2.50 1.76 6.84
CA THR A 59 -3.46 0.95 7.60
C THR A 59 -3.67 -0.41 6.94
N VAL A 60 -3.81 -0.44 5.64
CA VAL A 60 -3.96 -1.69 4.89
C VAL A 60 -2.72 -2.56 5.02
N ALA A 61 -1.54 -1.96 4.91
CA ALA A 61 -0.27 -2.68 5.06
C ALA A 61 -0.15 -3.30 6.46
N ARG A 62 -0.55 -2.56 7.49
CA ARG A 62 -0.47 -3.01 8.89
C ARG A 62 -1.44 -4.15 9.23
N ASN A 63 -2.41 -4.43 8.38
CA ASN A 63 -3.28 -5.59 8.53
C ASN A 63 -2.58 -6.88 8.10
N ARG A 64 -1.35 -6.79 7.64
CA ARG A 64 -0.51 -7.91 7.19
C ARG A 64 0.77 -7.97 8.02
N PRO A 65 1.48 -9.12 8.05
CA PRO A 65 2.78 -9.18 8.73
C PRO A 65 3.75 -8.18 8.11
N LEU A 66 4.39 -7.37 8.94
CA LEU A 66 5.41 -6.42 8.52
C LEU A 66 6.78 -6.86 9.05
N MET A 67 7.77 -6.86 8.16
CA MET A 67 9.16 -7.00 8.60
C MET A 67 9.59 -5.71 9.29
N ASP A 68 10.59 -5.80 10.16
CA ASP A 68 11.18 -4.61 10.77
C ASP A 68 11.72 -3.69 9.67
N GLU A 69 11.66 -2.38 9.91
CA GLU A 69 12.09 -1.40 8.92
C GLU A 69 13.61 -1.42 8.77
N PRO A 70 14.13 -1.87 7.61
CA PRO A 70 15.58 -1.86 7.37
C PRO A 70 16.02 -0.49 6.85
N SER A 71 17.33 -0.31 6.74
CA SER A 71 17.86 0.85 6.03
C SER A 71 17.81 0.60 4.52
N PHE A 72 18.04 1.66 3.73
CA PHE A 72 18.07 1.52 2.27
C PHE A 72 19.35 0.83 1.76
N ASP A 73 20.22 0.41 2.66
CA ASP A 73 21.34 -0.48 2.31
C ASP A 73 20.86 -1.93 2.10
N ASP A 74 19.66 -2.26 2.55
CA ASP A 74 19.05 -3.56 2.34
C ASP A 74 18.46 -3.63 0.93
N LEU A 75 19.05 -4.48 0.08
CA LEU A 75 18.63 -4.59 -1.33
C LEU A 75 17.19 -5.05 -1.46
N GLU A 76 16.77 -5.98 -0.62
CA GLU A 76 15.41 -6.50 -0.63
C GLU A 76 14.38 -5.41 -0.34
N TYR A 77 14.68 -4.58 0.66
CA TYR A 77 13.82 -3.45 1.01
C TYR A 77 13.75 -2.44 -0.13
N CYS A 78 14.90 -2.12 -0.75
CA CYS A 78 14.93 -1.22 -1.90
C CYS A 78 14.07 -1.74 -3.05
N ASN A 79 14.17 -3.04 -3.34
CA ASN A 79 13.36 -3.65 -4.40
C ASN A 79 11.88 -3.59 -4.09
N CYS A 80 11.49 -3.85 -2.84
CA CYS A 80 10.09 -3.75 -2.43
C CYS A 80 9.58 -2.32 -2.49
N PHE A 81 10.41 -1.37 -2.06
CA PHE A 81 10.09 0.06 -2.14
C PHE A 81 9.84 0.48 -3.59
N GLU A 82 10.70 0.03 -4.50
CA GLU A 82 10.55 0.29 -5.93
C GLU A 82 9.23 -0.26 -6.46
N VAL A 83 8.87 -1.50 -6.08
CA VAL A 83 7.59 -2.11 -6.49
C VAL A 83 6.42 -1.24 -6.05
N VAL A 84 6.44 -0.73 -4.81
CA VAL A 84 5.38 0.14 -4.32
C VAL A 84 5.27 1.40 -5.17
N ILE A 85 6.40 2.05 -5.47
CA ILE A 85 6.40 3.27 -6.28
C ILE A 85 5.86 2.98 -7.69
N GLN A 86 6.28 1.89 -8.31
CA GLN A 86 5.77 1.51 -9.64
C GLN A 86 4.26 1.29 -9.63
N GLN A 87 3.75 0.58 -8.63
CA GLN A 87 2.32 0.33 -8.52
C GLN A 87 1.53 1.61 -8.24
N LEU A 88 2.10 2.53 -7.46
CA LEU A 88 1.49 3.84 -7.21
C LEU A 88 1.39 4.65 -8.51
N ILE A 89 2.42 4.63 -9.34
CA ILE A 89 2.40 5.33 -10.63
C ILE A 89 1.27 4.77 -11.50
N ARG A 90 1.17 3.45 -11.60
CA ARG A 90 0.12 2.79 -12.37
C ARG A 90 -1.27 3.11 -11.83
N PHE A 91 -1.41 3.11 -10.50
CA PHE A 91 -2.67 3.43 -9.85
C PHE A 91 -3.11 4.87 -10.18
N GLN A 92 -2.20 5.83 -10.07
CA GLN A 92 -2.50 7.23 -10.37
C GLN A 92 -2.89 7.43 -11.83
N ILE A 93 -2.19 6.77 -12.76
CA ILE A 93 -2.53 6.84 -14.19
C ILE A 93 -3.92 6.27 -14.42
N SER A 94 -4.24 5.13 -13.80
CA SER A 94 -5.55 4.51 -13.91
C SER A 94 -6.67 5.43 -13.41
N GLN A 95 -6.44 6.10 -12.26
CA GLN A 95 -7.42 7.03 -11.69
C GLN A 95 -7.67 8.24 -12.60
N ARG A 96 -6.62 8.73 -13.26
CA ARG A 96 -6.75 9.90 -14.16
C ARG A 96 -7.50 9.60 -15.45
N ARG A 97 -7.53 8.33 -15.87
CA ARG A 97 -8.25 7.90 -17.08
C ARG A 97 -9.76 7.81 -16.87
N ASN A 98 -10.17 7.77 -15.63
CA ASN A 98 -11.58 7.68 -15.27
C ASN A 98 -12.11 9.06 -14.92
#